data_183819dda64b59148cf2612b2c1d7d1c
#
_entry.id   183819dda64b59148cf2612b2c1d7d1c
#
_cell.length_a   1.000
_cell.length_b   1.000
_cell.length_c   1.000
_cell.angle_alpha   90.00
_cell.angle_beta   90.00
_cell.angle_gamma   90.00
#
_symmetry.space_group_name_H-M   'P 1'
#
loop_
_entity.id
_entity.type
_entity.pdbx_description
1 polymer ?
#
loop_
_entity_poly.entity_id
_entity_poly.type
_entity_poly.pdbx_seq_one_letter_code
_entity_poly.pdbx_strand_id
1 'polypeptide(L)'
;MTLNYTESIRQKLILVTAINPTPAGEGKTTVTVGLGEAFGQLNKKAVIALREPSLGPCFGIKGGAAGGGYAQVVPMEDMNLHFTGDFHAITSANNLLAAMLDNSIQQGNVLNIDSNQVVWKRCVDMNDRVLRNVVVGLGRKVDGTVREDHFVIT
;
A
#
# COMPACT_ATOMS: atom_id res chain seq x y z
N MET A 1 22.61 16.98 12.10
CA MET A 1 23.31 16.18 11.07
C MET A 1 22.61 16.43 9.75
N THR A 2 23.14 17.33 8.93
CA THR A 2 22.54 17.74 7.66
C THR A 2 23.01 16.76 6.59
N LEU A 3 22.12 15.94 6.08
CA LEU A 3 22.40 15.07 4.95
C LEU A 3 22.48 15.94 3.68
N ASN A 4 23.69 16.15 3.17
CA ASN A 4 23.90 16.80 1.87
C ASN A 4 23.55 15.80 0.75
N TYR A 5 22.39 15.96 0.14
CA TYR A 5 21.89 15.19 -1.01
C TYR A 5 22.45 15.69 -2.36
N THR A 6 23.70 16.13 -2.45
CA THR A 6 24.24 16.75 -3.66
C THR A 6 25.18 15.88 -4.49
N GLU A 7 25.35 14.61 -4.18
CA GLU A 7 25.91 13.68 -5.18
C GLU A 7 24.77 13.03 -5.95
N SER A 8 24.61 13.40 -7.22
CA SER A 8 23.71 12.74 -8.14
C SER A 8 24.20 11.30 -8.36
N ILE A 9 23.75 10.39 -7.52
CA ILE A 9 23.96 8.96 -7.73
C ILE A 9 23.19 8.61 -9.01
N ARG A 10 23.89 8.49 -10.13
CA ARG A 10 23.31 8.02 -11.41
C ARG A 10 22.99 6.53 -11.28
N GLN A 11 21.88 6.24 -10.61
CA GLN A 11 21.35 4.89 -10.53
C GLN A 11 20.51 4.60 -11.76
N LYS A 12 20.57 3.35 -12.21
CA LYS A 12 19.70 2.88 -13.29
C LYS A 12 18.42 2.33 -12.67
N LEU A 13 17.29 2.81 -13.13
CA LEU A 13 15.97 2.29 -12.76
C LEU A 13 15.51 1.30 -13.81
N ILE A 14 15.12 0.11 -13.39
CA ILE A 14 14.51 -0.93 -14.22
C ILE A 14 13.09 -1.13 -13.74
N LEU A 15 12.11 -0.85 -14.60
CA LEU A 15 10.71 -1.06 -14.32
C LEU A 15 10.27 -2.41 -14.92
N VAL A 16 9.76 -3.30 -14.06
CA VAL A 16 9.11 -4.55 -14.48
C VAL A 16 7.60 -4.36 -14.42
N THR A 17 6.95 -4.49 -15.54
CA THR A 17 5.50 -4.28 -15.67
C THR A 17 4.87 -5.29 -16.63
N ALA A 18 3.56 -5.29 -16.73
CA ALA A 18 2.79 -6.07 -17.69
C ALA A 18 1.73 -5.19 -18.37
N ILE A 19 1.37 -5.53 -19.59
CA ILE A 19 0.43 -4.75 -20.40
C ILE A 19 -1.00 -4.92 -19.88
N ASN A 20 -1.44 -6.17 -19.68
CA ASN A 20 -2.79 -6.50 -19.24
C ASN A 20 -2.76 -7.39 -18.00
N PRO A 21 -3.66 -7.17 -17.02
CA PRO A 21 -3.80 -8.08 -15.90
C PRO A 21 -4.46 -9.39 -16.34
N THR A 22 -4.04 -10.50 -15.75
CA THR A 22 -4.66 -11.82 -15.92
C THR A 22 -5.10 -12.39 -14.58
N PRO A 23 -6.11 -13.27 -14.51
CA PRO A 23 -6.53 -13.89 -13.26
C PRO A 23 -5.42 -14.65 -12.54
N ALA A 24 -4.54 -15.30 -13.28
CA ALA A 24 -3.42 -16.09 -12.75
C ALA A 24 -2.22 -15.23 -12.33
N GLY A 25 -2.22 -13.93 -12.67
CA GLY A 25 -1.06 -13.05 -12.54
C GLY A 25 -0.10 -13.17 -13.72
N GLU A 26 0.78 -12.18 -13.88
CA GLU A 26 1.70 -12.06 -15.01
C GLU A 26 3.17 -12.34 -14.62
N GLY A 27 3.42 -12.79 -13.41
CA GLY A 27 4.75 -13.12 -12.92
C GLY A 27 5.69 -11.91 -12.69
N LYS A 28 5.16 -10.69 -12.60
CA LYS A 28 5.97 -9.47 -12.39
C LYS A 28 6.93 -9.59 -11.20
N THR A 29 6.42 -10.05 -10.07
CA THR A 29 7.23 -10.21 -8.85
C THR A 29 8.31 -11.27 -9.05
N THR A 30 7.97 -12.43 -9.59
CA THR A 30 8.93 -13.52 -9.86
C THR A 30 10.04 -13.07 -10.80
N VAL A 31 9.69 -12.35 -11.85
CA VAL A 31 10.68 -11.80 -12.79
C VAL A 31 11.56 -10.74 -12.12
N THR A 32 10.98 -9.89 -11.29
CA THR A 32 11.73 -8.84 -10.57
C THR A 32 12.73 -9.44 -9.58
N VAL A 33 12.32 -10.45 -8.82
CA VAL A 33 13.19 -11.16 -7.87
C VAL A 33 14.29 -11.90 -8.62
N GLY A 34 13.95 -12.69 -9.65
CA GLY A 34 14.93 -13.42 -10.45
C GLY A 34 15.94 -12.50 -11.16
N LEU A 35 15.50 -11.32 -11.60
CA LEU A 35 16.40 -10.31 -12.18
C LEU A 35 17.38 -9.77 -11.14
N GLY A 36 16.89 -9.51 -9.91
CA GLY A 36 17.75 -9.08 -8.80
C GLY A 36 18.80 -10.13 -8.42
N GLU A 37 18.41 -11.41 -8.38
CA GLU A 37 19.34 -12.52 -8.15
C GLU A 37 20.38 -12.61 -9.27
N ALA A 38 19.95 -12.46 -10.52
CA ALA A 38 20.87 -12.46 -11.67
C ALA A 38 21.91 -11.33 -11.56
N PHE A 39 21.51 -10.14 -11.12
CA PHE A 39 22.47 -9.06 -10.85
C PHE A 39 23.47 -9.44 -9.77
N GLY A 40 23.04 -10.13 -8.71
CA GLY A 40 23.92 -10.67 -7.68
C GLY A 40 24.97 -11.64 -8.26
N GLN A 41 24.55 -12.57 -9.12
CA GLN A 41 25.45 -13.50 -9.81
C GLN A 41 26.48 -12.79 -10.72
N LEU A 42 26.10 -11.67 -11.28
CA LEU A 42 26.99 -10.82 -12.08
C LEU A 42 27.83 -9.83 -11.26
N ASN A 43 27.83 -9.97 -9.93
CA ASN A 43 28.49 -9.05 -8.99
C ASN A 43 28.07 -7.59 -9.18
N LYS A 44 26.81 -7.34 -9.55
CA LYS A 44 26.22 -6.01 -9.62
C LYS A 44 25.41 -5.73 -8.37
N LYS A 45 25.56 -4.53 -7.84
CA LYS A 45 24.75 -4.07 -6.71
C LYS A 45 23.38 -3.65 -7.23
N ALA A 46 22.33 -4.33 -6.78
CA ALA A 46 20.95 -4.02 -7.11
C ALA A 46 20.11 -3.95 -5.84
N VAL A 47 19.08 -3.11 -5.85
CA VAL A 47 18.04 -3.05 -4.83
C VAL A 47 16.73 -3.40 -5.52
N ILE A 48 15.99 -4.34 -4.97
CA ILE A 48 14.69 -4.75 -5.47
C ILE A 48 13.63 -4.00 -4.65
N ALA A 49 12.74 -3.27 -5.35
CA ALA A 49 11.59 -2.63 -4.74
C ALA A 49 10.33 -3.40 -5.15
N LEU A 50 9.70 -4.05 -4.21
CA LEU A 50 8.47 -4.83 -4.42
C LEU A 50 7.31 -4.18 -3.69
N ARG A 51 6.12 -4.46 -4.18
CA ARG A 51 4.89 -4.20 -3.45
C ARG A 51 4.58 -5.40 -2.57
N GLU A 52 4.24 -5.15 -1.32
CA GLU A 52 3.74 -6.18 -0.42
C GLU A 52 2.37 -6.70 -0.90
N PRO A 53 2.08 -8.02 -0.78
CA PRO A 53 0.79 -8.56 -1.18
C PRO A 53 -0.32 -8.07 -0.25
N SER A 54 -1.51 -7.84 -0.81
CA SER A 54 -2.73 -7.69 0.00
C SER A 54 -3.17 -9.06 0.55
N LEU A 55 -4.27 -9.11 1.31
CA LEU A 55 -4.88 -10.38 1.75
C LEU A 55 -5.41 -11.27 0.60
N GLY A 56 -5.26 -10.85 -0.65
CA GLY A 56 -5.66 -11.60 -1.83
C GLY A 56 -5.17 -13.04 -1.90
N PRO A 57 -3.93 -13.38 -1.50
CA PRO A 57 -3.47 -14.77 -1.43
C PRO A 57 -4.26 -15.64 -0.45
N CYS A 58 -4.78 -15.06 0.62
CA CYS A 58 -5.57 -15.77 1.63
C CYS A 58 -7.07 -15.82 1.30
N PHE A 59 -7.58 -14.84 0.57
CA PHE A 59 -9.01 -14.60 0.31
C PHE A 59 -9.41 -14.64 -1.15
N GLY A 60 -8.56 -15.06 -2.03
CA GLY A 60 -8.87 -15.07 -3.46
C GLY A 60 -7.89 -15.89 -4.26
N ILE A 61 -7.94 -15.65 -5.57
CA ILE A 61 -7.06 -16.29 -6.56
C ILE A 61 -5.85 -15.44 -6.91
N LYS A 62 -5.60 -14.36 -6.19
CA LYS A 62 -4.46 -13.48 -6.45
C LYS A 62 -3.18 -14.11 -5.91
N GLY A 63 -2.14 -14.18 -6.74
CA GLY A 63 -0.84 -14.70 -6.33
C GLY A 63 -0.17 -13.87 -5.25
N GLY A 64 0.72 -14.51 -4.46
CA GLY A 64 1.58 -13.86 -3.49
C GLY A 64 2.60 -12.92 -4.16
N ALA A 65 3.25 -12.07 -3.36
CA ALA A 65 4.25 -11.11 -3.84
C ALA A 65 5.68 -11.49 -3.45
N ALA A 66 5.93 -12.72 -3.04
CA ALA A 66 7.25 -13.19 -2.63
C ALA A 66 8.07 -13.85 -3.77
N GLY A 67 7.53 -13.89 -4.98
CA GLY A 67 8.17 -14.56 -6.11
C GLY A 67 7.67 -15.99 -6.31
N GLY A 68 8.46 -16.84 -7.00
CA GLY A 68 8.08 -18.23 -7.29
C GLY A 68 9.27 -19.08 -7.72
N GLY A 69 9.13 -20.39 -7.61
CA GLY A 69 10.20 -21.32 -7.91
C GLY A 69 11.43 -21.09 -7.03
N TYR A 70 12.59 -20.90 -7.63
CA TYR A 70 13.83 -20.58 -6.92
C TYR A 70 14.02 -19.07 -6.70
N ALA A 71 13.26 -18.21 -7.39
CA ALA A 71 13.31 -16.76 -7.26
C ALA A 71 12.31 -16.30 -6.19
N GLN A 72 12.69 -16.37 -4.92
CA GLN A 72 11.82 -16.08 -3.79
C GLN A 72 12.45 -15.12 -2.79
N VAL A 73 11.60 -14.27 -2.19
CA VAL A 73 11.94 -13.45 -1.02
C VAL A 73 11.58 -14.24 0.23
N VAL A 74 12.46 -14.26 1.20
CA VAL A 74 12.22 -14.91 2.49
C VAL A 74 12.13 -13.85 3.61
N PRO A 75 11.31 -14.07 4.62
CA PRO A 75 10.41 -15.21 4.89
C PRO A 75 9.10 -15.12 4.06
N MET A 76 8.93 -16.00 3.11
CA MET A 76 7.81 -15.95 2.14
C MET A 76 6.46 -16.16 2.81
N GLU A 77 6.39 -17.11 3.73
CA GLU A 77 5.14 -17.46 4.42
C GLU A 77 4.68 -16.34 5.33
N ASP A 78 5.57 -15.77 6.11
CA ASP A 78 5.25 -14.64 7.01
C ASP A 78 4.75 -13.42 6.22
N MET A 79 5.36 -13.14 5.06
CA MET A 79 4.94 -12.05 4.20
C MET A 79 3.57 -12.31 3.57
N ASN A 80 3.33 -13.49 3.03
CA ASN A 80 2.07 -13.82 2.37
C ASN A 80 0.89 -13.98 3.34
N LEU A 81 1.17 -14.42 4.57
CA LEU A 81 0.17 -14.59 5.62
C LEU A 81 0.05 -13.38 6.56
N HIS A 82 0.80 -12.31 6.27
CA HIS A 82 0.78 -11.05 7.03
C HIS A 82 1.18 -11.16 8.50
N PHE A 83 2.11 -12.04 8.81
CA PHE A 83 2.65 -12.21 10.17
C PHE A 83 3.68 -11.14 10.56
N THR A 84 4.11 -10.32 9.61
CA THR A 84 5.07 -9.22 9.83
C THR A 84 4.45 -8.02 10.54
N GLY A 85 3.13 -7.87 10.52
CA GLY A 85 2.40 -6.77 11.15
C GLY A 85 2.38 -5.45 10.37
N ASP A 86 3.01 -5.38 9.22
CA ASP A 86 3.17 -4.14 8.43
C ASP A 86 1.84 -3.60 7.95
N PHE A 87 0.91 -4.46 7.54
CA PHE A 87 -0.44 -4.06 7.14
C PHE A 87 -1.21 -3.39 8.26
N HIS A 88 -1.18 -3.96 9.45
CA HIS A 88 -1.80 -3.36 10.61
C HIS A 88 -1.17 -2.01 10.95
N ALA A 89 0.15 -1.92 10.90
CA ALA A 89 0.87 -0.68 11.17
C ALA A 89 0.51 0.43 10.17
N ILE A 90 0.50 0.15 8.87
CA ILE A 90 0.18 1.15 7.84
C ILE A 90 -1.29 1.55 7.88
N THR A 91 -2.21 0.60 8.10
CA THR A 91 -3.64 0.87 8.28
C THR A 91 -3.87 1.79 9.47
N SER A 92 -3.24 1.50 10.61
CA SER A 92 -3.35 2.34 11.80
C SER A 92 -2.81 3.74 11.57
N ALA A 93 -1.66 3.90 10.93
CA ALA A 93 -1.06 5.20 10.63
C ALA A 93 -1.94 6.01 9.66
N ASN A 94 -2.42 5.39 8.59
CA ASN A 94 -3.29 6.04 7.61
C ASN A 94 -4.62 6.48 8.22
N ASN A 95 -5.25 5.62 9.01
CA ASN A 95 -6.53 5.91 9.64
C ASN A 95 -6.40 6.93 10.76
N LEU A 96 -5.27 6.97 11.46
CA LEU A 96 -4.99 8.06 12.42
C LEU A 96 -4.96 9.41 11.70
N LEU A 97 -4.29 9.52 10.55
CA LEU A 97 -4.27 10.76 9.79
C LEU A 97 -5.67 11.16 9.30
N ALA A 98 -6.46 10.20 8.81
CA ALA A 98 -7.86 10.45 8.43
C ALA A 98 -8.70 10.97 9.61
N ALA A 99 -8.54 10.38 10.79
CA ALA A 99 -9.23 10.81 12.00
C ALA A 99 -8.77 12.21 12.45
N MET A 100 -7.48 12.50 12.38
CA MET A 100 -6.94 13.83 12.70
C MET A 100 -7.48 14.91 11.75
N LEU A 101 -7.59 14.60 10.45
CA LEU A 101 -8.17 15.48 9.44
C LEU A 101 -9.63 15.83 9.80
N ASP A 102 -10.45 14.81 10.05
CA ASP A 102 -11.86 15.03 10.43
C ASP A 102 -12.00 15.79 11.74
N ASN A 103 -11.16 15.47 12.73
CA ASN A 103 -11.13 16.20 13.98
C ASN A 103 -10.72 17.67 13.80
N SER A 104 -9.76 17.95 12.94
CA SER A 104 -9.35 19.33 12.62
C SER A 104 -10.51 20.12 11.99
N ILE A 105 -11.24 19.53 11.07
CA ILE A 105 -12.42 20.15 10.47
C ILE A 105 -13.50 20.42 11.53
N GLN A 106 -13.75 19.46 12.40
CA GLN A 106 -14.77 19.54 13.46
C GLN A 106 -14.42 20.56 14.55
N GLN A 107 -13.14 20.71 14.89
CA GLN A 107 -12.63 21.57 15.97
C GLN A 107 -12.28 23.00 15.51
N GLY A 108 -12.94 23.50 14.51
CA GLY A 108 -12.82 24.88 14.07
C GLY A 108 -12.14 25.10 12.76
N ASN A 109 -11.64 24.03 12.11
CA ASN A 109 -11.13 24.06 10.75
C ASN A 109 -10.14 25.21 10.46
N VAL A 110 -9.16 25.38 11.31
CA VAL A 110 -8.18 26.48 11.22
C VAL A 110 -7.47 26.53 9.85
N LEU A 111 -7.34 25.38 9.21
CA LEU A 111 -6.72 25.25 7.89
C LEU A 111 -7.69 25.54 6.73
N ASN A 112 -8.96 25.82 7.03
CA ASN A 112 -10.03 26.07 6.05
C ASN A 112 -10.16 24.95 4.99
N ILE A 113 -10.13 23.72 5.44
CA ILE A 113 -10.24 22.53 4.57
C ILE A 113 -11.70 22.41 4.10
N ASP A 114 -11.90 22.28 2.79
CA ASP A 114 -13.22 21.96 2.24
C ASP A 114 -13.55 20.49 2.51
N SER A 115 -14.54 20.24 3.37
CA SER A 115 -14.97 18.91 3.75
C SER A 115 -15.48 18.06 2.59
N ASN A 116 -15.96 18.71 1.51
CA ASN A 116 -16.44 18.03 0.30
C ASN A 116 -15.30 17.65 -0.67
N GLN A 117 -14.10 18.18 -0.43
CA GLN A 117 -12.93 17.90 -1.26
C GLN A 117 -11.86 17.09 -0.53
N VAL A 118 -12.22 16.41 0.55
CA VAL A 118 -11.32 15.50 1.25
C VAL A 118 -11.03 14.29 0.39
N VAL A 119 -9.79 14.15 -0.05
CA VAL A 119 -9.31 13.06 -0.89
C VAL A 119 -8.58 11.96 -0.11
N TRP A 120 -8.22 12.24 1.15
CA TRP A 120 -7.57 11.27 2.01
C TRP A 120 -8.58 10.23 2.49
N LYS A 121 -8.37 8.98 2.09
CA LYS A 121 -9.30 7.89 2.34
C LYS A 121 -8.85 7.03 3.51
N ARG A 122 -9.82 6.46 4.21
CA ARG A 122 -9.55 5.42 5.18
C ARG A 122 -9.17 4.13 4.47
N CYS A 123 -8.46 3.25 5.16
CA CYS A 123 -8.15 1.93 4.64
C CYS A 123 -8.57 0.83 5.61
N VAL A 124 -8.77 -0.35 5.05
CA VAL A 124 -9.05 -1.59 5.79
C VAL A 124 -8.09 -2.67 5.35
N ASP A 125 -7.73 -3.56 6.26
CA ASP A 125 -6.85 -4.69 5.98
C ASP A 125 -7.56 -5.78 5.18
N MET A 126 -8.89 -5.80 5.24
CA MET A 126 -9.73 -6.79 4.59
C MET A 126 -10.25 -6.29 3.25
N ASN A 127 -10.25 -7.17 2.25
CA ASN A 127 -10.87 -6.92 0.95
C ASN A 127 -12.39 -6.97 1.07
N ASP A 128 -13.01 -5.84 1.42
CA ASP A 128 -14.46 -5.72 1.53
C ASP A 128 -15.01 -4.77 0.46
N ARG A 129 -15.72 -5.34 -0.50
CA ARG A 129 -16.28 -4.59 -1.62
C ARG A 129 -17.42 -3.68 -1.20
N VAL A 130 -18.15 -4.02 -0.17
CA VAL A 130 -19.31 -3.26 0.32
C VAL A 130 -18.88 -1.94 0.96
N LEU A 131 -17.68 -1.87 1.51
CA LEU A 131 -17.13 -0.68 2.15
C LEU A 131 -16.49 0.32 1.17
N ARG A 132 -16.56 0.07 -0.14
CA ARG A 132 -15.96 0.99 -1.12
C ARG A 132 -16.65 2.33 -1.20
N ASN A 133 -17.95 2.37 -0.98
CA ASN A 133 -18.71 3.61 -0.93
C ASN A 133 -19.51 3.61 0.39
N VAL A 134 -19.21 4.55 1.24
CA VAL A 134 -19.83 4.69 2.57
C VAL A 134 -20.18 6.15 2.81
N VAL A 135 -21.17 6.38 3.67
CA VAL A 135 -21.45 7.72 4.17
C VAL A 135 -20.92 7.82 5.58
N VAL A 136 -20.07 8.80 5.83
CA VAL A 136 -19.49 9.09 7.15
C VAL A 136 -20.15 10.33 7.77
N GLY A 137 -20.02 10.47 9.08
CA GLY A 137 -20.56 11.62 9.81
C GLY A 137 -22.08 11.62 9.98
N LEU A 138 -22.75 10.50 9.71
CA LEU A 138 -24.19 10.35 9.99
C LEU A 138 -24.46 10.38 11.48
N GLY A 139 -25.52 11.07 11.87
CA GLY A 139 -25.95 11.13 13.24
C GLY A 139 -26.00 12.55 13.78
N ARG A 140 -25.38 12.78 14.95
CA ARG A 140 -25.41 14.11 15.61
C ARG A 140 -24.34 15.01 15.01
N LYS A 141 -24.51 16.34 15.15
CA LYS A 141 -23.53 17.34 14.72
C LYS A 141 -22.11 17.07 15.26
N VAL A 142 -22.00 16.46 16.43
CA VAL A 142 -20.71 16.09 17.04
C VAL A 142 -20.02 14.93 16.33
N ASP A 143 -20.74 14.16 15.52
CA ASP A 143 -20.22 12.98 14.83
C ASP A 143 -19.49 13.35 13.52
N GLY A 144 -19.43 14.64 13.17
CA GLY A 144 -18.68 15.17 12.03
C GLY A 144 -19.56 15.70 10.89
N THR A 145 -18.92 16.02 9.79
CA THR A 145 -19.61 16.48 8.57
C THR A 145 -20.03 15.29 7.73
N VAL A 146 -21.30 15.25 7.36
CA VAL A 146 -21.83 14.18 6.48
C VAL A 146 -21.24 14.31 5.10
N ARG A 147 -20.58 13.26 4.62
CA ARG A 147 -20.07 13.18 3.25
C ARG A 147 -19.96 11.74 2.79
N GLU A 148 -19.88 11.55 1.48
CA GLU A 148 -19.45 10.28 0.90
C GLU A 148 -17.95 10.07 1.11
N ASP A 149 -17.58 8.88 1.51
CA ASP A 149 -16.20 8.44 1.64
C ASP A 149 -16.10 7.01 1.12
N HIS A 150 -14.91 6.46 1.01
CA HIS A 150 -14.75 5.05 0.71
C HIS A 150 -13.48 4.50 1.31
N PHE A 151 -13.52 3.24 1.66
CA PHE A 151 -12.36 2.54 2.14
C PHE A 151 -11.52 1.99 0.99
N VAL A 152 -10.22 2.19 1.06
CA VAL A 152 -9.24 1.54 0.20
C VAL A 152 -8.62 0.36 0.93
N ILE A 153 -8.12 -0.58 0.17
CA ILE A 153 -7.42 -1.75 0.71
C ILE A 153 -5.97 -1.36 0.91
N THR A 154 -5.42 -1.77 2.03
CA THR A 154 -4.01 -1.60 2.36
C THR A 154 -3.11 -2.35 1.38
#